data_af91241618605d13da5e5cd64357ce11
#
_entry.id   af91241618605d13da5e5cd64357ce11
#
_cell.length_a   1.000
_cell.length_b   1.000
_cell.length_c   1.000
_cell.angle_alpha   90.00
_cell.angle_beta   90.00
_cell.angle_gamma   90.00
#
_symmetry.space_group_name_H-M   'P 1'
#
loop_
_entity.id
_entity.type
_entity.pdbx_description
1 polymer ?
#
loop_
_entity_poly.entity_id
_entity_poly.type
_entity_poly.pdbx_seq_one_letter_code
_entity_poly.pdbx_strand_id
1 'polypeptide(L)'
;MTRYPETYNPILEYWAAIQSGRETVSLEYRSHLNDADMSRCLADNRERDAILGYTSHGVHRDDIELMLGDYPMRKIGSQGQCKTYTIALRLAQFDFLKRTCGITPILLLDDIFDKLDAHRVENIINVASGADSSRFGQIFITDTNRKHLDDIIRSAGSDYRIFSVDHGVCREEEKGEGGTDAMP
;
A
#
# COMPACT_ATOMS: atom_id res chain seq x y z
N MET A 1 11.94 -4.52 -21.59
CA MET A 1 11.79 -4.87 -20.15
C MET A 1 12.39 -3.74 -19.33
N THR A 2 11.57 -2.78 -18.94
CA THR A 2 12.04 -1.62 -18.16
C THR A 2 12.10 -2.06 -16.70
N ARG A 3 13.20 -2.68 -16.28
CA ARG A 3 13.50 -2.88 -14.87
C ARG A 3 13.69 -1.50 -14.25
N TYR A 4 12.98 -1.22 -13.17
CA TYR A 4 13.36 -0.15 -12.25
C TYR A 4 14.85 -0.31 -11.91
N PRO A 5 15.62 0.79 -11.84
CA PRO A 5 17.04 0.69 -11.55
C PRO A 5 17.23 -0.11 -10.25
N GLU A 6 18.15 -1.08 -10.29
CA GLU A 6 18.41 -2.03 -9.20
C GLU A 6 18.79 -1.38 -7.85
N THR A 7 19.05 -0.08 -7.84
CA THR A 7 19.56 0.68 -6.69
C THR A 7 18.48 1.29 -5.79
N TYR A 8 17.21 1.33 -6.20
CA TYR A 8 16.13 1.87 -5.38
C TYR A 8 14.79 1.18 -5.68
N ASN A 9 14.39 0.28 -4.81
CA ASN A 9 13.07 -0.36 -4.87
C ASN A 9 12.29 -0.06 -3.58
N PRO A 10 11.55 1.06 -3.52
CA PRO A 10 10.82 1.47 -2.33
C PRO A 10 9.77 0.43 -1.89
N ILE A 11 9.23 -0.36 -2.82
CA ILE A 11 8.27 -1.41 -2.48
C ILE A 11 8.96 -2.50 -1.66
N LEU A 12 10.17 -2.91 -2.07
CA LEU A 12 10.94 -3.92 -1.36
C LEU A 12 11.37 -3.42 0.02
N GLU A 13 11.74 -2.15 0.14
CA GLU A 13 12.11 -1.52 1.42
C GLU A 13 10.92 -1.52 2.39
N TYR A 14 9.75 -1.08 1.94
CA TYR A 14 8.54 -1.09 2.76
C TYR A 14 8.07 -2.50 3.09
N TRP A 15 8.14 -3.43 2.12
CA TRP A 15 7.83 -4.83 2.36
C TRP A 15 8.72 -5.40 3.45
N ALA A 16 10.04 -5.21 3.35
CA ALA A 16 11.00 -5.72 4.34
C ALA A 16 10.78 -5.11 5.72
N ALA A 17 10.45 -3.81 5.78
CA ALA A 17 10.16 -3.12 7.04
C ALA A 17 8.89 -3.65 7.73
N ILE A 18 7.84 -3.99 6.96
CA ILE A 18 6.56 -4.44 7.50
C ILE A 18 6.56 -5.95 7.77
N GLN A 19 7.07 -6.75 6.83
CA GLN A 19 6.96 -8.21 6.86
C GLN A 19 7.97 -8.89 7.80
N SER A 20 9.13 -8.26 8.05
CA SER A 20 10.23 -8.81 8.86
C SER A 20 10.74 -10.19 8.38
N GLY A 21 10.48 -10.57 7.12
CA GLY A 21 10.82 -11.85 6.51
C GLY A 21 11.95 -11.76 5.48
N ARG A 22 12.41 -12.93 5.02
CA ARG A 22 13.43 -13.06 3.95
C ARG A 22 12.83 -13.11 2.54
N GLU A 23 11.52 -13.06 2.44
CA GLU A 23 10.79 -13.14 1.17
C GLU A 23 11.00 -11.86 0.37
N THR A 24 11.25 -12.00 -0.92
CA THR A 24 11.42 -10.88 -1.84
C THR A 24 10.15 -10.64 -2.64
N VAL A 25 9.84 -9.39 -2.92
CA VAL A 25 8.72 -8.99 -3.76
C VAL A 25 9.22 -8.18 -4.95
N SER A 26 8.51 -8.28 -6.07
CA SER A 26 8.82 -7.51 -7.27
C SER A 26 7.55 -7.22 -8.08
N LEU A 27 7.65 -6.26 -9.01
CA LEU A 27 6.63 -5.96 -10.00
C LEU A 27 7.09 -6.42 -11.36
N GLU A 28 6.24 -7.16 -12.07
CA GLU A 28 6.43 -7.46 -13.48
C GLU A 28 5.40 -6.72 -14.32
N TYR A 29 5.88 -5.86 -15.19
CA TYR A 29 5.04 -5.23 -16.20
C TYR A 29 4.82 -6.20 -17.37
N ARG A 30 3.57 -6.51 -17.65
CA ARG A 30 3.13 -7.40 -18.73
C ARG A 30 2.41 -6.60 -19.79
N SER A 31 2.94 -6.61 -20.98
CA SER A 31 2.33 -6.00 -22.15
C SER A 31 2.39 -6.93 -23.34
N HIS A 32 1.34 -6.98 -24.13
CA HIS A 32 1.34 -7.66 -25.42
C HIS A 32 2.27 -7.00 -26.44
N LEU A 33 2.71 -5.76 -26.15
CA LEU A 33 3.54 -4.96 -27.03
C LEU A 33 5.04 -5.02 -26.68
N ASN A 34 5.45 -5.80 -25.69
CA ASN A 34 6.85 -5.93 -25.30
C ASN A 34 7.73 -6.44 -26.46
N ASP A 35 7.17 -7.33 -27.28
CA ASP A 35 7.88 -8.01 -28.38
C ASP A 35 7.18 -7.83 -29.74
N ALA A 36 6.19 -6.94 -29.84
CA ALA A 36 5.38 -6.77 -31.04
C ALA A 36 5.06 -5.31 -31.35
N ASP A 37 5.03 -4.97 -32.63
CA ASP A 37 4.56 -3.68 -33.10
C ASP A 37 3.04 -3.56 -32.95
N MET A 38 2.58 -2.43 -32.41
CA MET A 38 1.15 -2.19 -32.13
C MET A 38 0.32 -2.21 -33.42
N SER A 39 0.83 -1.61 -34.50
CA SER A 39 0.12 -1.55 -35.77
C SER A 39 -0.12 -2.95 -36.33
N ARG A 40 0.88 -3.81 -36.21
CA ARG A 40 0.78 -5.21 -36.62
C ARG A 40 -0.18 -5.98 -35.74
N CYS A 41 -0.11 -5.84 -34.42
CA CYS A 41 -1.03 -6.48 -33.50
C CYS A 41 -2.50 -6.10 -33.79
N LEU A 42 -2.78 -4.83 -34.08
CA LEU A 42 -4.13 -4.37 -34.41
C LEU A 42 -4.59 -4.90 -35.76
N ALA A 43 -3.69 -4.95 -36.77
CA ALA A 43 -4.02 -5.48 -38.09
C ALA A 43 -4.32 -6.98 -38.04
N ASP A 44 -3.49 -7.76 -37.36
CA ASP A 44 -3.62 -9.22 -37.23
C ASP A 44 -4.88 -9.64 -36.45
N ASN A 45 -5.38 -8.78 -35.54
CA ASN A 45 -6.56 -9.07 -34.71
C ASN A 45 -7.84 -8.36 -35.17
N ARG A 46 -7.83 -7.64 -36.28
CA ARG A 46 -8.94 -6.81 -36.73
C ARG A 46 -10.29 -7.55 -36.88
N GLU A 47 -10.28 -8.74 -37.49
CA GLU A 47 -11.50 -9.54 -37.66
C GLU A 47 -12.06 -10.03 -36.32
N ARG A 48 -11.17 -10.50 -35.44
CA ARG A 48 -11.53 -10.93 -34.09
C ARG A 48 -12.13 -9.78 -33.27
N ASP A 49 -11.49 -8.61 -33.32
CA ASP A 49 -11.92 -7.42 -32.58
C ASP A 49 -13.28 -6.90 -33.09
N ALA A 50 -13.52 -7.00 -34.41
CA ALA A 50 -14.80 -6.67 -35.00
C ALA A 50 -15.95 -7.59 -34.50
N ILE A 51 -15.67 -8.89 -34.31
CA ILE A 51 -16.66 -9.85 -33.77
C ILE A 51 -16.88 -9.57 -32.27
N LEU A 52 -15.82 -9.27 -31.51
CA LEU A 52 -15.89 -9.03 -30.06
C LEU A 52 -16.48 -7.65 -29.71
N GLY A 53 -16.46 -6.69 -30.64
CA GLY A 53 -16.88 -5.31 -30.39
C GLY A 53 -15.90 -4.48 -29.55
N TYR A 54 -14.70 -4.97 -29.30
CA TYR A 54 -13.63 -4.26 -28.58
C TYR A 54 -12.24 -4.72 -29.02
N THR A 55 -11.24 -3.89 -28.81
CA THR A 55 -9.83 -4.19 -29.12
C THR A 55 -9.25 -5.15 -28.11
N SER A 56 -8.76 -6.32 -28.58
CA SER A 56 -8.21 -7.39 -27.73
C SER A 56 -6.73 -7.20 -27.40
N HIS A 57 -6.01 -6.34 -28.14
CA HIS A 57 -4.59 -6.04 -27.96
C HIS A 57 -4.36 -4.53 -27.86
N GLY A 58 -3.39 -4.12 -27.04
CA GLY A 58 -3.00 -2.72 -26.86
C GLY A 58 -2.69 -2.39 -25.42
N VAL A 59 -2.23 -1.16 -25.17
CA VAL A 59 -1.82 -0.67 -23.84
C VAL A 59 -2.90 -0.76 -22.76
N HIS A 60 -4.18 -0.76 -23.14
CA HIS A 60 -5.30 -0.95 -22.20
C HIS A 60 -5.42 -2.39 -21.67
N ARG A 61 -4.63 -3.31 -22.21
CA ARG A 61 -4.51 -4.72 -21.77
C ARG A 61 -3.22 -4.97 -20.98
N ASP A 62 -2.41 -3.95 -20.85
CA ASP A 62 -1.22 -4.05 -20.03
C ASP A 62 -1.59 -4.26 -18.57
N ASP A 63 -0.78 -5.04 -17.88
CA ASP A 63 -1.00 -5.40 -16.48
C ASP A 63 0.31 -5.32 -15.69
N ILE A 64 0.17 -5.12 -14.38
CA ILE A 64 1.28 -5.20 -13.44
C ILE A 64 1.06 -6.41 -12.55
N GLU A 65 1.85 -7.46 -12.73
CA GLU A 65 1.78 -8.62 -11.88
C GLU A 65 2.66 -8.46 -10.64
N LEU A 66 2.04 -8.65 -9.48
CA LEU A 66 2.71 -8.63 -8.18
C LEU A 66 3.34 -10.00 -7.94
N MET A 67 4.66 -10.03 -7.69
CA MET A 67 5.41 -11.28 -7.50
C MET A 67 5.86 -11.44 -6.05
N LEU A 68 5.83 -12.68 -5.56
CA LEU A 68 6.46 -13.12 -4.33
C LEU A 68 7.50 -14.18 -4.69
N GLY A 69 8.79 -13.82 -4.62
CA GLY A 69 9.83 -14.59 -5.26
C GLY A 69 9.56 -14.73 -6.76
N ASP A 70 9.56 -15.97 -7.25
CA ASP A 70 9.36 -16.31 -8.67
C ASP A 70 7.88 -16.55 -9.03
N TYR A 71 6.95 -16.36 -8.11
CA TYR A 71 5.55 -16.71 -8.31
C TYR A 71 4.62 -15.50 -8.17
N PRO A 72 3.52 -15.46 -8.95
CA PRO A 72 2.48 -14.46 -8.76
C PRO A 72 1.91 -14.49 -7.34
N MET A 73 1.93 -13.35 -6.65
CA MET A 73 1.42 -13.19 -5.29
C MET A 73 -0.02 -13.72 -5.15
N ARG A 74 -0.87 -13.49 -6.15
CA ARG A 74 -2.28 -13.95 -6.16
C ARG A 74 -2.45 -15.46 -6.07
N LYS A 75 -1.39 -16.25 -6.44
CA LYS A 75 -1.44 -17.72 -6.44
C LYS A 75 -0.95 -18.35 -5.15
N ILE A 76 0.02 -17.72 -4.50
CA ILE A 76 0.72 -18.33 -3.36
C ILE A 76 0.70 -17.48 -2.10
N GLY A 77 0.40 -16.19 -2.22
CA GLY A 77 0.39 -15.25 -1.10
C GLY A 77 -0.75 -15.52 -0.12
N SER A 78 -0.47 -15.51 1.18
CA SER A 78 -1.49 -15.46 2.21
C SER A 78 -2.26 -14.13 2.16
N GLN A 79 -3.44 -14.08 2.76
CA GLN A 79 -4.22 -12.83 2.82
C GLN A 79 -3.43 -11.69 3.48
N GLY A 80 -2.71 -12.00 4.58
CA GLY A 80 -1.85 -11.03 5.25
C GLY A 80 -0.69 -10.56 4.37
N GLN A 81 -0.04 -11.45 3.62
CA GLN A 81 1.01 -11.09 2.66
C GLN A 81 0.47 -10.20 1.54
N CYS A 82 -0.67 -10.55 0.94
CA CYS A 82 -1.29 -9.73 -0.09
C CYS A 82 -1.61 -8.31 0.42
N LYS A 83 -2.12 -8.20 1.66
CA LYS A 83 -2.45 -6.92 2.28
C LYS A 83 -1.19 -6.10 2.59
N THR A 84 -0.17 -6.72 3.19
CA THR A 84 1.14 -6.10 3.43
C THR A 84 1.76 -5.57 2.14
N TYR A 85 1.68 -6.35 1.05
CA TYR A 85 2.21 -5.94 -0.25
C TYR A 85 1.45 -4.73 -0.82
N THR A 86 0.13 -4.71 -0.69
CA THR A 86 -0.69 -3.57 -1.09
C THR A 86 -0.32 -2.31 -0.32
N ILE A 87 -0.07 -2.42 0.99
CA ILE A 87 0.36 -1.30 1.81
C ILE A 87 1.76 -0.81 1.38
N ALA A 88 2.72 -1.73 1.21
CA ALA A 88 4.06 -1.39 0.72
C ALA A 88 4.02 -0.66 -0.64
N LEU A 89 3.15 -1.11 -1.55
CA LEU A 89 2.93 -0.46 -2.84
C LEU A 89 2.36 0.97 -2.68
N ARG A 90 1.41 1.17 -1.76
CA ARG A 90 0.83 2.50 -1.48
C ARG A 90 1.87 3.45 -0.88
N LEU A 91 2.68 2.98 0.05
CA LEU A 91 3.76 3.78 0.62
C LEU A 91 4.83 4.13 -0.43
N ALA A 92 5.18 3.19 -1.30
CA ALA A 92 6.07 3.46 -2.42
C ALA A 92 5.48 4.46 -3.43
N GLN A 93 4.17 4.38 -3.70
CA GLN A 93 3.44 5.35 -4.53
C GLN A 93 3.46 6.75 -3.90
N PHE A 94 3.29 6.83 -2.57
CA PHE A 94 3.41 8.08 -1.84
C PHE A 94 4.77 8.74 -2.08
N ASP A 95 5.87 7.99 -1.91
CA ASP A 95 7.22 8.49 -2.14
C ASP A 95 7.44 8.95 -3.59
N PHE A 96 6.95 8.18 -4.54
CA PHE A 96 7.03 8.52 -5.96
C PHE A 96 6.32 9.86 -6.24
N LEU A 97 5.10 10.03 -5.74
CA LEU A 97 4.35 11.27 -5.92
C LEU A 97 5.04 12.46 -5.25
N LYS A 98 5.53 12.29 -4.02
CA LYS A 98 6.28 13.32 -3.29
C LYS A 98 7.50 13.79 -4.08
N ARG A 99 8.28 12.85 -4.63
CA ARG A 99 9.49 13.17 -5.42
C ARG A 99 9.15 13.81 -6.77
N THR A 100 8.12 13.32 -7.44
CA THR A 100 7.76 13.76 -8.79
C THR A 100 7.03 15.09 -8.78
N CYS A 101 6.08 15.28 -7.85
CA CYS A 101 5.25 16.48 -7.77
C CYS A 101 5.85 17.56 -6.86
N GLY A 102 6.84 17.26 -6.04
CA GLY A 102 7.44 18.21 -5.08
C GLY A 102 6.52 18.60 -3.91
N ILE A 103 5.35 17.96 -3.78
CA ILE A 103 4.39 18.18 -2.70
C ILE A 103 4.24 16.89 -1.88
N THR A 104 4.05 17.04 -0.57
CA THR A 104 3.79 15.88 0.29
C THR A 104 2.32 15.51 0.21
N PRO A 105 1.96 14.31 -0.32
CA PRO A 105 0.57 13.88 -0.37
C PRO A 105 0.00 13.64 1.04
N ILE A 106 -1.33 13.59 1.14
CA ILE A 106 -2.03 13.07 2.32
C ILE A 106 -2.11 11.55 2.18
N LEU A 107 -1.72 10.81 3.24
CA LEU A 107 -1.83 9.36 3.27
C LEU A 107 -3.15 8.95 3.92
N LEU A 108 -3.98 8.20 3.20
CA LEU A 108 -5.23 7.64 3.69
C LEU A 108 -5.08 6.12 3.83
N LEU A 109 -5.27 5.61 5.02
CA LEU A 109 -5.17 4.20 5.38
C LEU A 109 -6.52 3.72 5.92
N ASP A 110 -7.35 3.17 5.03
CA ASP A 110 -8.71 2.76 5.34
C ASP A 110 -8.80 1.26 5.60
N ASP A 111 -9.24 0.87 6.80
CA ASP A 111 -9.45 -0.51 7.25
C ASP A 111 -8.28 -1.45 6.92
N ILE A 112 -7.04 -0.95 7.08
CA ILE A 112 -5.85 -1.68 6.66
C ILE A 112 -5.45 -2.80 7.62
N PHE A 113 -5.88 -2.74 8.89
CA PHE A 113 -5.42 -3.66 9.93
C PHE A 113 -6.21 -4.96 10.00
N ASP A 114 -7.38 -5.04 9.35
CA ASP A 114 -8.12 -6.30 9.24
C ASP A 114 -7.23 -7.39 8.62
N LYS A 115 -7.22 -8.59 9.21
CA LYS A 115 -6.44 -9.78 8.80
C LYS A 115 -4.90 -9.62 8.84
N LEU A 116 -4.39 -8.61 9.52
CA LEU A 116 -2.98 -8.49 9.86
C LEU A 116 -2.77 -8.93 11.32
N ASP A 117 -1.61 -9.54 11.58
CA ASP A 117 -1.17 -9.79 12.94
C ASP A 117 -0.65 -8.50 13.62
N ALA A 118 -0.63 -8.50 14.95
CA ALA A 118 -0.23 -7.34 15.75
C ALA A 118 1.17 -6.81 15.38
N HIS A 119 2.10 -7.71 15.05
CA HIS A 119 3.46 -7.32 14.69
C HIS A 119 3.52 -6.53 13.37
N ARG A 120 2.77 -6.95 12.35
CA ARG A 120 2.66 -6.19 11.11
C ARG A 120 1.99 -4.85 11.29
N VAL A 121 0.93 -4.81 12.12
CA VAL A 121 0.25 -3.55 12.49
C VAL A 121 1.26 -2.59 13.12
N GLU A 122 2.01 -3.05 14.13
CA GLU A 122 3.06 -2.26 14.77
C GLU A 122 4.11 -1.75 13.78
N ASN A 123 4.59 -2.61 12.89
CA ASN A 123 5.57 -2.23 11.88
C ASN A 123 5.03 -1.18 10.89
N ILE A 124 3.77 -1.30 10.46
CA ILE A 124 3.13 -0.30 9.60
C ILE A 124 3.07 1.06 10.31
N ILE A 125 2.68 1.05 11.58
CA ILE A 125 2.60 2.26 12.39
C ILE A 125 4.00 2.88 12.57
N ASN A 126 5.01 2.07 12.87
CA ASN A 126 6.39 2.51 13.02
C ASN A 126 6.93 3.12 11.71
N VAL A 127 6.59 2.55 10.56
CA VAL A 127 6.94 3.11 9.25
C VAL A 127 6.22 4.43 9.00
N ALA A 128 4.97 4.54 9.40
CA ALA A 128 4.15 5.74 9.18
C ALA A 128 4.50 6.89 10.15
N SER A 129 4.80 6.57 11.43
CA SER A 129 5.03 7.54 12.52
C SER A 129 6.49 7.61 13.01
N GLY A 130 7.40 6.80 12.45
CA GLY A 130 8.79 6.65 12.91
C GLY A 130 9.64 7.92 12.82
N ALA A 131 10.94 7.79 13.18
CA ALA A 131 11.89 8.91 13.30
C ALA A 131 12.02 9.80 12.06
N ASP A 132 11.56 9.32 10.92
CA ASP A 132 11.41 10.05 9.65
C ASP A 132 9.96 10.55 9.43
N SER A 133 9.24 10.85 10.52
CA SER A 133 7.83 11.33 10.47
C SER A 133 7.65 12.61 9.62
N SER A 134 8.72 13.37 9.36
CA SER A 134 8.75 14.42 8.34
C SER A 134 8.51 13.90 6.91
N ARG A 135 8.58 12.57 6.72
CA ARG A 135 8.32 11.91 5.43
C ARG A 135 6.84 12.00 5.04
N PHE A 136 5.94 11.74 5.99
CA PHE A 136 4.50 11.81 5.81
C PHE A 136 3.97 13.11 6.44
N GLY A 137 3.34 13.97 5.65
CA GLY A 137 2.81 15.25 6.16
C GLY A 137 1.59 15.04 7.05
N GLN A 138 0.56 14.39 6.53
CA GLN A 138 -0.68 14.11 7.24
C GLN A 138 -1.16 12.69 6.92
N ILE A 139 -1.54 11.95 7.94
CA ILE A 139 -2.01 10.56 7.82
C ILE A 139 -3.41 10.47 8.44
N PHE A 140 -4.36 9.92 7.69
CA PHE A 140 -5.67 9.53 8.20
C PHE A 140 -5.75 8.01 8.25
N ILE A 141 -6.15 7.49 9.38
CA ILE A 141 -6.32 6.05 9.60
C ILE A 141 -7.74 5.81 10.05
N THR A 142 -8.44 4.89 9.38
CA THR A 142 -9.76 4.42 9.82
C THR A 142 -9.66 2.97 10.26
N ASP A 143 -10.36 2.62 11.31
CA ASP A 143 -10.50 1.24 11.80
C ASP A 143 -11.77 1.10 12.63
N THR A 144 -12.37 -0.07 12.60
CA THR A 144 -13.52 -0.43 13.47
C THR A 144 -13.09 -1.05 14.78
N ASN A 145 -11.82 -1.45 14.92
CA ASN A 145 -11.28 -2.11 16.10
C ASN A 145 -10.53 -1.12 17.00
N ARG A 146 -11.12 -0.82 18.16
CA ARG A 146 -10.52 0.11 19.14
C ARG A 146 -9.11 -0.30 19.59
N LYS A 147 -8.80 -1.59 19.70
CA LYS A 147 -7.46 -2.04 20.11
C LYS A 147 -6.37 -1.61 19.13
N HIS A 148 -6.66 -1.66 17.83
CA HIS A 148 -5.72 -1.19 16.82
C HIS A 148 -5.43 0.30 16.99
N LEU A 149 -6.46 1.11 17.29
CA LEU A 149 -6.29 2.55 17.56
C LEU A 149 -5.43 2.80 18.81
N ASP A 150 -5.64 2.05 19.90
CA ASP A 150 -4.85 2.21 21.11
C ASP A 150 -3.37 1.86 20.88
N ASP A 151 -3.08 0.85 20.06
CA ASP A 151 -1.71 0.48 19.68
C ASP A 151 -1.05 1.57 18.81
N ILE A 152 -1.81 2.16 17.88
CA ILE A 152 -1.38 3.33 17.07
C ILE A 152 -1.05 4.52 17.96
N ILE A 153 -1.94 4.83 18.90
CA ILE A 153 -1.78 5.97 19.83
C ILE A 153 -0.50 5.85 20.65
N ARG A 154 -0.20 4.66 21.16
CA ARG A 154 1.03 4.41 21.93
C ARG A 154 2.30 4.67 21.10
N SER A 155 2.26 4.39 19.81
CA SER A 155 3.41 4.55 18.90
C SER A 155 3.52 5.96 18.32
N ALA A 156 2.41 6.69 18.16
CA ALA A 156 2.37 7.99 17.51
C ALA A 156 2.84 9.18 18.38
N GLY A 157 3.09 8.95 19.67
CA GLY A 157 3.46 10.05 20.60
C GLY A 157 2.31 11.00 20.87
N SER A 158 2.56 12.33 20.86
CA SER A 158 1.60 13.35 21.27
C SER A 158 0.82 14.03 20.14
N ASP A 159 1.21 13.81 18.89
CA ASP A 159 0.68 14.57 17.75
C ASP A 159 -0.39 13.79 16.94
N TYR A 160 -1.50 13.49 17.58
CA TYR A 160 -2.64 12.82 16.95
C TYR A 160 -3.98 13.38 17.43
N ARG A 161 -5.03 13.16 16.65
CA ARG A 161 -6.44 13.40 17.02
C ARG A 161 -7.27 12.16 16.73
N ILE A 162 -8.23 11.88 17.61
CA ILE A 162 -9.16 10.77 17.45
C ILE A 162 -10.54 11.31 17.17
N PHE A 163 -11.19 10.73 16.20
CA PHE A 163 -12.58 11.02 15.87
C PHE A 163 -13.39 9.74 15.91
N SER A 164 -14.46 9.73 16.70
CA SER A 164 -15.46 8.68 16.63
C SER A 164 -16.55 9.05 15.64
N VAL A 165 -16.96 8.06 14.84
CA VAL A 165 -18.05 8.22 13.86
C VAL A 165 -19.15 7.23 14.20
N ASP A 166 -20.31 7.75 14.62
CA ASP A 166 -21.47 6.94 14.96
C ASP A 166 -22.73 7.53 14.33
N HIS A 167 -23.52 6.70 13.66
CA HIS A 167 -24.76 7.10 12.98
C HIS A 167 -24.65 8.37 12.12
N GLY A 168 -23.51 8.54 11.43
CA GLY A 168 -23.25 9.69 10.56
C GLY A 168 -22.81 10.96 11.31
N VAL A 169 -22.62 10.89 12.62
CA VAL A 169 -22.11 11.98 13.46
C VAL A 169 -20.65 11.73 13.77
N CYS A 170 -19.79 12.71 13.43
CA CYS A 170 -18.36 12.69 13.74
C CYS A 170 -18.12 13.55 14.99
N ARG A 171 -17.41 13.02 15.97
CA ARG A 171 -17.04 13.72 17.21
C ARG A 171 -15.56 13.52 17.48
N GLU A 172 -14.84 14.59 17.82
CA GLU A 172 -13.47 14.51 18.30
C GLU A 172 -13.48 13.96 19.72
N GLU A 173 -12.66 12.94 19.99
CA GLU A 173 -12.46 12.41 21.33
C GLU A 173 -11.38 13.23 22.06
N GLU A 174 -11.65 13.58 23.31
CA GLU A 174 -10.62 14.22 24.15
C GLU A 174 -9.47 13.23 24.38
N LYS A 175 -8.22 13.74 24.34
CA LYS A 175 -7.04 12.96 24.70
C LYS A 175 -7.21 12.54 26.15
N GLY A 176 -7.36 11.23 26.40
CA GLY A 176 -7.33 10.72 27.75
C GLY A 176 -6.01 11.12 28.41
N GLU A 177 -6.06 11.86 29.50
CA GLU A 177 -4.90 12.04 30.36
C GLU A 177 -4.42 10.64 30.76
N GLY A 178 -3.18 10.30 30.38
CA GLY A 178 -2.57 9.01 30.71
C GLY A 178 -2.62 8.85 32.22
N GLY A 179 -3.55 8.01 32.69
CA GLY A 179 -3.70 7.72 34.11
C GLY A 179 -2.40 7.16 34.67
N THR A 180 -1.67 8.00 35.35
CA THR A 180 -0.73 7.58 36.39
C THR A 180 -1.60 7.02 37.52
N ASP A 181 -2.00 5.75 37.40
CA ASP A 181 -2.43 4.98 38.57
C ASP A 181 -1.20 4.77 39.46
N ALA A 182 -0.97 5.75 40.31
CA ALA A 182 -0.23 5.52 41.54
C ALA A 182 -1.10 4.62 42.41
N MET A 183 -0.79 3.34 42.46
CA MET A 183 -1.30 2.46 43.50
C MET A 183 -0.81 2.92 44.87
N PRO A 184 -1.67 2.92 45.87
CA PRO A 184 -1.29 3.12 47.26
C PRO A 184 -0.48 1.94 47.83
#